data_912c4533f860bcbe8cdee4b1ea3d54e5
#
_entry.id   912c4533f860bcbe8cdee4b1ea3d54e5
#
_cell.length_a   1.000
_cell.length_b   1.000
_cell.length_c   1.000
_cell.angle_alpha   90.00
_cell.angle_beta   90.00
_cell.angle_gamma   90.00
#
_symmetry.space_group_name_H-M   'P 1'
#
loop_
_entity.id
_entity.type
_entity.pdbx_description
1 polymer ?
#
loop_
_entity_poly.entity_id
_entity_poly.type
_entity_poly.pdbx_seq_one_letter_code
_entity_poly.pdbx_strand_id
1 'polypeptide(L)'
;MEIYLHVPYCRQKCRYCDFASFPHAESTQRAYVDAVLTEAASQAAKLPHSIMETAYLGGGTPSILPPELLTRLLEGVTAHFSLAPGAEFTSETNPGTLTHEWLDAALNCGINRLSMGMQAAQPALLKMLGRIHDFTQVQQSVELARHAGFQHISLDLMFGLPGQTVSMWRETLEKALSLNPEHLSCYGLIPEEGTPLYRDLQTGQLTLPDEDDERRMYDLTLDLLAQSGFRQYEISNFARPGCECRHNIGYWQQVPYIGLGVSAASYLPAKNGMIRLTNPRTLPAYLRMVQSQIGRAHV
;
A
#
# COMPACT_ATOMS: atom_id res chain seq x y z
N MET A 1 9.57 13.74 10.12
CA MET A 1 8.14 13.56 9.74
C MET A 1 8.03 12.58 8.59
N GLU A 2 6.81 12.11 8.29
CA GLU A 2 6.52 11.19 7.19
C GLU A 2 5.49 11.78 6.23
N ILE A 3 5.50 11.31 4.97
CA ILE A 3 4.50 11.72 3.98
C ILE A 3 3.85 10.50 3.34
N TYR A 4 2.52 10.47 3.32
CA TYR A 4 1.70 9.48 2.63
C TYR A 4 0.98 10.11 1.45
N LEU A 5 1.08 9.49 0.28
CA LEU A 5 0.41 9.91 -0.95
C LEU A 5 -0.60 8.85 -1.36
N HIS A 6 -1.87 9.22 -1.48
CA HIS A 6 -2.90 8.29 -1.89
C HIS A 6 -3.16 8.37 -3.40
N VAL A 7 -3.09 7.23 -4.10
CA VAL A 7 -3.48 7.10 -5.50
C VAL A 7 -4.70 6.19 -5.58
N PRO A 8 -5.92 6.74 -5.86
CA PRO A 8 -7.16 6.01 -5.67
C PRO A 8 -7.58 5.13 -6.86
N TYR A 9 -6.69 4.80 -7.78
CA TYR A 9 -7.05 4.11 -9.01
C TYR A 9 -6.67 2.62 -8.95
N CYS A 10 -7.58 1.75 -9.42
CA CYS A 10 -7.36 0.32 -9.61
C CYS A 10 -7.87 -0.11 -10.99
N ARG A 11 -7.24 -1.12 -11.61
CA ARG A 11 -7.82 -1.77 -12.80
C ARG A 11 -9.15 -2.46 -12.45
N GLN A 12 -9.18 -3.10 -11.28
CA GLN A 12 -10.34 -3.76 -10.72
C GLN A 12 -10.33 -3.62 -9.21
N LYS A 13 -11.48 -3.34 -8.59
CA LYS A 13 -11.61 -3.32 -7.14
C LYS A 13 -11.75 -4.75 -6.62
N CYS A 14 -10.88 -5.13 -5.68
CA CYS A 14 -10.92 -6.44 -5.03
C CYS A 14 -12.16 -6.58 -4.15
N ARG A 15 -12.65 -7.82 -3.98
CA ARG A 15 -13.90 -8.09 -3.28
C ARG A 15 -13.84 -7.86 -1.77
N TYR A 16 -12.63 -7.82 -1.21
CA TYR A 16 -12.38 -7.60 0.23
C TYR A 16 -11.98 -6.16 0.57
N CYS A 17 -11.67 -5.32 -0.43
CA CYS A 17 -10.99 -4.05 -0.22
C CYS A 17 -11.95 -2.92 0.17
N ASP A 18 -11.75 -2.31 1.35
CA ASP A 18 -12.44 -1.11 1.82
C ASP A 18 -11.71 0.20 1.50
N PHE A 19 -10.51 0.15 0.93
CA PHE A 19 -9.77 1.34 0.60
C PHE A 19 -10.54 2.25 -0.36
N ALA A 20 -10.33 3.56 -0.24
CA ALA A 20 -10.89 4.55 -1.14
C ALA A 20 -10.22 4.41 -2.53
N SER A 21 -10.61 3.37 -3.27
CA SER A 21 -10.12 3.07 -4.59
C SER A 21 -11.29 2.96 -5.57
N PHE A 22 -11.05 3.42 -6.79
CA PHE A 22 -12.07 3.51 -7.84
C PHE A 22 -11.56 2.83 -9.10
N PRO A 23 -12.46 2.29 -9.95
CA PRO A 23 -12.07 1.81 -11.26
C PRO A 23 -11.29 2.90 -12.03
N HIS A 24 -10.26 2.45 -12.73
CA HIS A 24 -9.39 3.32 -13.51
C HIS A 24 -10.18 4.19 -14.51
N ALA A 25 -9.96 5.49 -14.45
CA ALA A 25 -10.53 6.47 -15.37
C ALA A 25 -9.44 7.47 -15.77
N GLU A 26 -8.79 7.27 -16.91
CA GLU A 26 -7.69 8.13 -17.40
C GLU A 26 -8.05 9.60 -17.42
N SER A 27 -9.31 9.91 -17.81
CA SER A 27 -9.80 11.29 -17.89
C SER A 27 -9.76 12.06 -16.57
N THR A 28 -9.71 11.35 -15.43
CA THR A 28 -9.71 11.99 -14.09
C THR A 28 -8.32 12.04 -13.46
N GLN A 29 -7.35 11.26 -13.95
CA GLN A 29 -6.04 11.15 -13.31
C GLN A 29 -5.26 12.46 -13.30
N ARG A 30 -5.23 13.17 -14.42
CA ARG A 30 -4.55 14.47 -14.51
C ARG A 30 -5.14 15.48 -13.54
N ALA A 31 -6.47 15.63 -13.54
CA ALA A 31 -7.16 16.55 -12.62
C ALA A 31 -6.93 16.17 -11.15
N TYR A 32 -6.84 14.88 -10.86
CA TYR A 32 -6.52 14.38 -9.53
C TYR A 32 -5.09 14.73 -9.11
N VAL A 33 -4.10 14.49 -9.97
CA VAL A 33 -2.70 14.87 -9.71
C VAL A 33 -2.59 16.38 -9.48
N ASP A 34 -3.22 17.21 -10.30
CA ASP A 34 -3.24 18.67 -10.12
C ASP A 34 -3.86 19.08 -8.78
N ALA A 35 -4.93 18.39 -8.32
CA ALA A 35 -5.52 18.63 -7.04
C ALA A 35 -4.59 18.23 -5.87
N VAL A 36 -3.90 17.09 -5.96
CA VAL A 36 -2.93 16.68 -4.94
C VAL A 36 -1.77 17.68 -4.85
N LEU A 37 -1.29 18.20 -5.97
CA LEU A 37 -0.24 19.22 -5.99
C LEU A 37 -0.71 20.56 -5.38
N THR A 38 -1.95 20.96 -5.64
CA THR A 38 -2.57 22.13 -5.00
C THR A 38 -2.67 21.95 -3.49
N GLU A 39 -3.08 20.75 -3.05
CA GLU A 39 -3.12 20.40 -1.63
C GLU A 39 -1.72 20.42 -1.01
N ALA A 40 -0.72 19.83 -1.70
CA ALA A 40 0.67 19.80 -1.24
C ALA A 40 1.21 21.20 -0.98
N ALA A 41 1.04 22.13 -1.93
CA ALA A 41 1.43 23.52 -1.78
C ALA A 41 0.77 24.20 -0.57
N SER A 42 -0.55 23.99 -0.39
CA SER A 42 -1.30 24.54 0.74
C SER A 42 -0.87 23.98 2.10
N GLN A 43 -0.52 22.70 2.17
CA GLN A 43 -0.09 22.06 3.41
C GLN A 43 1.36 22.39 3.75
N ALA A 44 2.25 22.45 2.76
CA ALA A 44 3.64 22.84 2.97
C ALA A 44 3.77 24.24 3.56
N ALA A 45 2.92 25.18 3.17
CA ALA A 45 2.86 26.51 3.76
C ALA A 45 2.56 26.50 5.27
N LYS A 46 1.90 25.45 5.79
CA LYS A 46 1.59 25.27 7.21
C LYS A 46 2.65 24.50 7.98
N LEU A 47 3.56 23.84 7.26
CA LEU A 47 4.61 22.97 7.81
C LEU A 47 5.99 23.41 7.31
N PRO A 48 6.39 24.69 7.55
CA PRO A 48 7.66 25.19 7.05
C PRO A 48 8.84 24.41 7.63
N HIS A 49 9.86 24.18 6.79
CA HIS A 49 11.10 23.48 7.17
C HIS A 49 10.94 22.00 7.59
N SER A 50 9.82 21.38 7.27
CA SER A 50 9.64 19.95 7.55
C SER A 50 10.46 19.10 6.58
N ILE A 51 11.28 18.20 7.14
CA ILE A 51 12.06 17.22 6.40
C ILE A 51 11.36 15.86 6.55
N MET A 52 11.12 15.17 5.42
CA MET A 52 10.44 13.87 5.38
C MET A 52 11.47 12.75 5.42
N GLU A 53 11.46 11.97 6.50
CA GLU A 53 12.33 10.80 6.69
C GLU A 53 11.87 9.62 5.85
N THR A 54 10.54 9.53 5.59
CA THR A 54 9.94 8.51 4.75
C THR A 54 8.84 9.11 3.88
N ALA A 55 8.66 8.53 2.69
CA ALA A 55 7.54 8.77 1.80
C ALA A 55 6.89 7.44 1.41
N TYR A 56 5.56 7.43 1.32
CA TYR A 56 4.80 6.24 0.96
C TYR A 56 3.72 6.60 -0.06
N LEU A 57 3.77 5.95 -1.22
CA LEU A 57 2.80 6.08 -2.29
C LEU A 57 1.91 4.84 -2.31
N GLY A 58 0.67 4.96 -1.87
CA GLY A 58 -0.23 3.82 -1.69
C GLY A 58 -1.67 4.10 -2.09
N GLY A 59 -2.58 3.24 -1.63
CA GLY A 59 -4.02 3.39 -1.74
C GLY A 59 -4.72 2.40 -2.65
N GLY A 60 -4.88 2.70 -3.93
CA GLY A 60 -5.39 1.78 -4.93
C GLY A 60 -4.26 0.96 -5.56
N THR A 61 -3.74 1.44 -6.66
CA THR A 61 -2.63 0.82 -7.40
C THR A 61 -1.81 1.93 -8.05
N PRO A 62 -0.82 2.50 -7.37
CA PRO A 62 0.00 3.57 -7.94
C PRO A 62 0.65 3.23 -9.28
N SER A 63 0.98 1.95 -9.49
CA SER A 63 1.62 1.46 -10.73
C SER A 63 0.70 1.46 -11.97
N ILE A 64 -0.52 1.95 -11.88
CA ILE A 64 -1.36 2.20 -13.06
C ILE A 64 -1.36 3.67 -13.50
N LEU A 65 -0.75 4.58 -12.74
CA LEU A 65 -0.53 5.93 -13.23
C LEU A 65 0.43 5.89 -14.42
N PRO A 66 0.14 6.61 -15.50
CA PRO A 66 1.13 6.83 -16.57
C PRO A 66 2.44 7.39 -16.00
N PRO A 67 3.61 6.96 -16.53
CA PRO A 67 4.91 7.42 -16.02
C PRO A 67 5.06 8.95 -15.93
N GLU A 68 4.51 9.68 -16.90
CA GLU A 68 4.53 11.14 -16.89
C GLU A 68 3.67 11.76 -15.77
N LEU A 69 2.56 11.13 -15.39
CA LEU A 69 1.74 11.59 -14.26
C LEU A 69 2.35 11.19 -12.93
N LEU A 70 3.00 10.03 -12.85
CA LEU A 70 3.79 9.62 -11.68
C LEU A 70 4.91 10.64 -11.44
N THR A 71 5.73 10.93 -12.45
CA THR A 71 6.82 11.92 -12.37
C THR A 71 6.29 13.29 -11.94
N ARG A 72 5.24 13.79 -12.62
CA ARG A 72 4.61 15.06 -12.25
C ARG A 72 4.15 15.11 -10.80
N LEU A 73 3.52 14.04 -10.31
CA LEU A 73 3.06 13.95 -8.93
C LEU A 73 4.24 14.00 -7.95
N LEU A 74 5.24 13.17 -8.16
CA LEU A 74 6.33 13.01 -7.22
C LEU A 74 7.27 14.21 -7.20
N GLU A 75 7.66 14.73 -8.37
CA GLU A 75 8.46 15.96 -8.45
C GLU A 75 7.73 17.17 -7.85
N GLY A 76 6.43 17.30 -8.15
CA GLY A 76 5.63 18.39 -7.61
C GLY A 76 5.46 18.32 -6.09
N VAL A 77 5.34 17.11 -5.50
CA VAL A 77 5.28 16.93 -4.04
C VAL A 77 6.64 17.19 -3.41
N THR A 78 7.73 16.66 -3.97
CA THR A 78 9.08 16.83 -3.42
C THR A 78 9.61 18.25 -3.57
N ALA A 79 9.08 19.03 -4.50
CA ALA A 79 9.34 20.48 -4.56
C ALA A 79 8.80 21.25 -3.33
N HIS A 80 7.77 20.70 -2.67
CA HIS A 80 7.17 21.31 -1.47
C HIS A 80 7.64 20.65 -0.17
N PHE A 81 7.96 19.35 -0.19
CA PHE A 81 8.37 18.57 0.96
C PHE A 81 9.73 17.92 0.69
N SER A 82 10.78 18.49 1.30
CA SER A 82 12.13 17.94 1.14
C SER A 82 12.26 16.58 1.78
N LEU A 83 12.81 15.63 1.04
CA LEU A 83 13.17 14.31 1.58
C LEU A 83 14.54 14.39 2.25
N ALA A 84 14.71 13.68 3.36
CA ALA A 84 16.01 13.52 4.01
C ALA A 84 16.99 12.74 3.10
N PRO A 85 18.30 12.99 3.19
CA PRO A 85 19.27 12.10 2.56
C PRO A 85 19.08 10.65 3.00
N GLY A 86 18.90 9.71 2.07
CA GLY A 86 18.62 8.31 2.38
C GLY A 86 17.20 8.05 2.92
N ALA A 87 16.23 8.93 2.64
CA ALA A 87 14.83 8.70 2.95
C ALA A 87 14.33 7.39 2.32
N GLU A 88 13.49 6.65 3.05
CA GLU A 88 12.76 5.53 2.47
C GLU A 88 11.59 6.07 1.65
N PHE A 89 11.50 5.65 0.39
CA PHE A 89 10.36 5.98 -0.47
C PHE A 89 9.75 4.70 -1.03
N THR A 90 8.63 4.29 -0.45
CA THR A 90 7.89 3.09 -0.83
C THR A 90 6.79 3.42 -1.84
N SER A 91 6.59 2.54 -2.83
CA SER A 91 5.37 2.52 -3.64
C SER A 91 4.70 1.16 -3.60
N GLU A 92 3.38 1.17 -3.41
CA GLU A 92 2.54 0.00 -3.64
C GLU A 92 2.42 -0.31 -5.13
N THR A 93 2.37 -1.59 -5.45
CA THR A 93 2.23 -2.09 -6.81
C THR A 93 1.35 -3.34 -6.85
N ASN A 94 0.83 -3.66 -8.03
CA ASN A 94 0.15 -4.94 -8.24
C ASN A 94 0.86 -5.74 -9.34
N PRO A 95 0.92 -7.07 -9.23
CA PRO A 95 1.46 -7.92 -10.29
C PRO A 95 0.80 -7.64 -11.64
N GLY A 96 1.59 -7.61 -12.71
CA GLY A 96 1.12 -7.33 -14.07
C GLY A 96 0.76 -5.86 -14.36
N THR A 97 1.11 -4.92 -13.47
CA THR A 97 0.92 -3.48 -13.71
C THR A 97 2.23 -2.72 -13.94
N LEU A 98 3.36 -3.33 -13.62
CA LEU A 98 4.68 -2.73 -13.81
C LEU A 98 5.10 -2.78 -15.29
N THR A 99 5.71 -1.69 -15.76
CA THR A 99 6.42 -1.60 -17.04
C THR A 99 7.82 -1.04 -16.82
N HIS A 100 8.72 -1.20 -17.76
CA HIS A 100 10.07 -0.63 -17.70
C HIS A 100 10.01 0.88 -17.50
N GLU A 101 9.16 1.57 -18.28
CA GLU A 101 9.02 3.02 -18.24
C GLU A 101 8.51 3.51 -16.89
N TRP A 102 7.59 2.74 -16.25
CA TRP A 102 7.08 3.07 -14.92
C TRP A 102 8.17 2.91 -13.86
N LEU A 103 8.93 1.81 -13.92
CA LEU A 103 10.02 1.54 -12.98
C LEU A 103 11.15 2.56 -13.10
N ASP A 104 11.52 2.94 -14.33
CA ASP A 104 12.53 3.98 -14.57
C ASP A 104 12.07 5.33 -14.02
N ALA A 105 10.81 5.72 -14.26
CA ALA A 105 10.24 6.94 -13.71
C ALA A 105 10.21 6.91 -12.18
N ALA A 106 9.83 5.78 -11.57
CA ALA A 106 9.80 5.59 -10.13
C ALA A 106 11.18 5.75 -9.49
N LEU A 107 12.21 5.09 -10.04
CA LEU A 107 13.59 5.20 -9.57
C LEU A 107 14.14 6.63 -9.72
N ASN A 108 13.90 7.27 -10.86
CA ASN A 108 14.33 8.64 -11.12
C ASN A 108 13.69 9.65 -10.15
N CYS A 109 12.46 9.37 -9.68
CA CYS A 109 11.78 10.16 -8.65
C CYS A 109 12.14 9.79 -7.22
N GLY A 110 13.07 8.83 -7.01
CA GLY A 110 13.58 8.46 -5.70
C GLY A 110 12.83 7.34 -4.99
N ILE A 111 11.86 6.67 -5.63
CA ILE A 111 11.26 5.46 -5.06
C ILE A 111 12.36 4.39 -4.98
N ASN A 112 12.59 3.84 -3.78
CA ASN A 112 13.66 2.88 -3.54
C ASN A 112 13.16 1.56 -2.92
N ARG A 113 11.84 1.45 -2.69
CA ARG A 113 11.17 0.27 -2.13
C ARG A 113 9.85 0.02 -2.83
N LEU A 114 9.53 -1.23 -3.15
CA LEU A 114 8.24 -1.64 -3.69
C LEU A 114 7.51 -2.56 -2.70
N SER A 115 6.19 -2.38 -2.55
CA SER A 115 5.28 -3.32 -1.90
C SER A 115 4.32 -3.89 -2.93
N MET A 116 4.33 -5.21 -3.13
CA MET A 116 3.60 -5.87 -4.21
C MET A 116 2.52 -6.80 -3.65
N GLY A 117 1.27 -6.55 -3.99
CA GLY A 117 0.13 -7.32 -3.53
C GLY A 117 0.01 -8.71 -4.18
N MET A 118 0.74 -9.70 -3.70
CA MET A 118 0.66 -11.10 -4.14
C MET A 118 -0.59 -11.80 -3.59
N GLN A 119 -0.93 -11.59 -2.33
CA GLN A 119 -2.06 -12.11 -1.55
C GLN A 119 -2.04 -13.63 -1.33
N ALA A 120 -2.10 -14.44 -2.37
CA ALA A 120 -2.08 -15.90 -2.31
C ALA A 120 -1.38 -16.49 -3.55
N ALA A 121 -0.98 -17.74 -3.47
CA ALA A 121 -0.37 -18.45 -4.60
C ALA A 121 -1.39 -19.26 -5.42
N GLN A 122 -2.55 -19.58 -4.82
CA GLN A 122 -3.55 -20.44 -5.45
C GLN A 122 -4.52 -19.64 -6.32
N PRO A 123 -4.69 -20.01 -7.61
CA PRO A 123 -5.60 -19.29 -8.53
C PRO A 123 -7.05 -19.20 -8.02
N ALA A 124 -7.53 -20.24 -7.32
CA ALA A 124 -8.88 -20.27 -6.78
C ALA A 124 -9.08 -19.18 -5.70
N LEU A 125 -8.11 -18.99 -4.80
CA LEU A 125 -8.14 -17.96 -3.77
C LEU A 125 -8.02 -16.56 -4.36
N LEU A 126 -7.12 -16.36 -5.32
CA LEU A 126 -6.99 -15.09 -6.04
C LEU A 126 -8.29 -14.71 -6.75
N LYS A 127 -8.91 -15.66 -7.45
CA LYS A 127 -10.22 -15.45 -8.10
C LYS A 127 -11.32 -15.10 -7.08
N MET A 128 -11.37 -15.79 -5.95
CA MET A 128 -12.32 -15.52 -4.87
C MET A 128 -12.13 -14.11 -4.30
N LEU A 129 -10.88 -13.65 -4.16
CA LEU A 129 -10.55 -12.29 -3.73
C LEU A 129 -10.83 -11.22 -4.81
N GLY A 130 -11.15 -11.61 -6.05
CA GLY A 130 -11.30 -10.68 -7.16
C GLY A 130 -9.98 -10.15 -7.71
N ARG A 131 -8.88 -10.90 -7.52
CA ARG A 131 -7.58 -10.57 -8.10
C ARG A 131 -7.53 -11.02 -9.56
N ILE A 132 -6.85 -10.24 -10.40
CA ILE A 132 -6.75 -10.48 -11.84
C ILE A 132 -5.39 -11.03 -12.27
N HIS A 133 -4.48 -11.23 -11.33
CA HIS A 133 -3.15 -11.80 -11.56
C HIS A 133 -3.08 -13.26 -11.09
N ASP A 134 -2.04 -13.94 -11.53
CA ASP A 134 -1.60 -15.25 -11.04
C ASP A 134 -0.17 -15.19 -10.49
N PHE A 135 0.35 -16.32 -9.99
CA PHE A 135 1.70 -16.38 -9.43
C PHE A 135 2.80 -16.14 -10.49
N THR A 136 2.56 -16.53 -11.75
CA THR A 136 3.51 -16.27 -12.84
C THR A 136 3.71 -14.76 -13.05
N GLN A 137 2.63 -13.99 -12.97
CA GLN A 137 2.71 -12.53 -13.07
C GLN A 137 3.41 -11.91 -11.87
N VAL A 138 3.32 -12.52 -10.66
CA VAL A 138 4.13 -12.09 -9.50
C VAL A 138 5.61 -12.28 -9.79
N GLN A 139 6.01 -13.48 -10.25
CA GLN A 139 7.40 -13.78 -10.61
C GLN A 139 7.95 -12.78 -11.64
N GLN A 140 7.24 -12.59 -12.74
CA GLN A 140 7.62 -11.65 -13.80
C GLN A 140 7.74 -10.21 -13.28
N SER A 141 6.85 -9.79 -12.39
CA SER A 141 6.88 -8.44 -11.81
C SER A 141 8.06 -8.24 -10.87
N VAL A 142 8.39 -9.25 -10.06
CA VAL A 142 9.59 -9.23 -9.20
C VAL A 142 10.86 -9.20 -10.03
N GLU A 143 10.97 -10.05 -11.05
CA GLU A 143 12.11 -10.08 -11.97
C GLU A 143 12.29 -8.73 -12.68
N LEU A 144 11.20 -8.15 -13.18
CA LEU A 144 11.23 -6.85 -13.84
C LEU A 144 11.73 -5.75 -12.89
N ALA A 145 11.22 -5.72 -11.65
CA ALA A 145 11.65 -4.75 -10.65
C ALA A 145 13.14 -4.95 -10.27
N ARG A 146 13.61 -6.19 -10.13
CA ARG A 146 15.03 -6.48 -9.89
C ARG A 146 15.93 -6.02 -11.04
N HIS A 147 15.55 -6.30 -12.28
CA HIS A 147 16.30 -5.85 -13.46
C HIS A 147 16.36 -4.33 -13.57
N ALA A 148 15.30 -3.62 -13.17
CA ALA A 148 15.31 -2.17 -13.10
C ALA A 148 16.22 -1.61 -11.99
N GLY A 149 16.61 -2.43 -10.97
CA GLY A 149 17.55 -2.02 -9.92
C GLY A 149 16.95 -1.95 -8.50
N PHE A 150 15.67 -2.28 -8.30
CA PHE A 150 15.06 -2.29 -6.98
C PHE A 150 15.69 -3.37 -6.08
N GLN A 151 16.26 -2.94 -4.95
CA GLN A 151 16.87 -3.84 -3.97
C GLN A 151 15.91 -4.21 -2.83
N HIS A 152 14.89 -3.39 -2.57
CA HIS A 152 13.91 -3.63 -1.52
C HIS A 152 12.53 -3.92 -2.11
N ILE A 153 12.14 -5.20 -2.07
CA ILE A 153 10.82 -5.66 -2.52
C ILE A 153 10.11 -6.33 -1.33
N SER A 154 8.91 -5.85 -1.05
CA SER A 154 7.95 -6.48 -0.15
C SER A 154 6.91 -7.25 -0.94
N LEU A 155 6.48 -8.40 -0.44
CA LEU A 155 5.29 -9.10 -0.92
C LEU A 155 4.23 -9.09 0.17
N ASP A 156 3.01 -8.66 -0.19
CA ASP A 156 1.88 -8.63 0.72
C ASP A 156 1.06 -9.89 0.52
N LEU A 157 0.84 -10.63 1.60
CA LEU A 157 0.19 -11.94 1.65
C LEU A 157 -1.01 -11.89 2.59
N MET A 158 -2.01 -12.73 2.33
CA MET A 158 -3.20 -12.82 3.18
C MET A 158 -3.47 -14.27 3.59
N PHE A 159 -3.69 -14.47 4.89
CA PHE A 159 -4.13 -15.74 5.46
C PHE A 159 -5.54 -15.62 6.07
N GLY A 160 -6.11 -16.75 6.48
CA GLY A 160 -7.48 -16.78 6.99
C GLY A 160 -8.54 -16.58 5.89
N LEU A 161 -8.19 -16.84 4.62
CA LEU A 161 -9.10 -16.65 3.48
C LEU A 161 -10.19 -17.74 3.44
N PRO A 162 -11.41 -17.42 2.99
CA PRO A 162 -12.45 -18.43 2.79
C PRO A 162 -11.95 -19.61 1.94
N GLY A 163 -12.06 -20.82 2.50
CA GLY A 163 -11.61 -22.05 1.88
C GLY A 163 -10.09 -22.28 1.86
N GLN A 164 -9.30 -21.40 2.46
CA GLN A 164 -7.87 -21.57 2.61
C GLN A 164 -7.57 -22.59 3.72
N THR A 165 -6.66 -23.53 3.43
CA THR A 165 -6.14 -24.48 4.43
C THR A 165 -4.74 -24.06 4.88
N VAL A 166 -4.29 -24.60 6.04
CA VAL A 166 -2.91 -24.40 6.53
C VAL A 166 -1.86 -24.83 5.50
N SER A 167 -2.14 -25.91 4.75
CA SER A 167 -1.24 -26.38 3.66
C SER A 167 -1.17 -25.37 2.50
N MET A 168 -2.29 -24.78 2.09
CA MET A 168 -2.32 -23.74 1.06
C MET A 168 -1.58 -22.48 1.50
N TRP A 169 -1.70 -22.13 2.77
CA TRP A 169 -0.96 -21.01 3.33
C TRP A 169 0.56 -21.27 3.34
N ARG A 170 0.98 -22.48 3.76
CA ARG A 170 2.38 -22.91 3.65
C ARG A 170 2.92 -22.76 2.23
N GLU A 171 2.20 -23.29 1.25
CA GLU A 171 2.57 -23.15 -0.16
C GLU A 171 2.72 -21.68 -0.60
N THR A 172 1.83 -20.80 -0.12
CA THR A 172 1.90 -19.35 -0.41
C THR A 172 3.17 -18.75 0.16
N LEU A 173 3.52 -19.06 1.41
CA LEU A 173 4.75 -18.59 2.06
C LEU A 173 6.01 -19.11 1.33
N GLU A 174 6.05 -20.40 1.01
CA GLU A 174 7.18 -21.02 0.31
C GLU A 174 7.40 -20.42 -1.09
N LYS A 175 6.32 -20.18 -1.83
CA LYS A 175 6.36 -19.50 -3.13
C LYS A 175 6.82 -18.05 -3.00
N ALA A 176 6.33 -17.31 -2.00
CA ALA A 176 6.80 -15.95 -1.75
C ALA A 176 8.28 -15.92 -1.40
N LEU A 177 8.75 -16.82 -0.54
CA LEU A 177 10.17 -16.95 -0.16
C LEU A 177 11.07 -17.32 -1.35
N SER A 178 10.56 -18.11 -2.30
CA SER A 178 11.31 -18.49 -3.51
C SER A 178 11.66 -17.29 -4.41
N LEU A 179 10.94 -16.17 -4.26
CA LEU A 179 11.20 -14.91 -4.96
C LEU A 179 12.26 -14.03 -4.27
N ASN A 180 12.80 -14.51 -3.14
CA ASN A 180 13.83 -13.86 -2.35
C ASN A 180 13.51 -12.38 -2.01
N PRO A 181 12.35 -12.08 -1.42
CA PRO A 181 12.03 -10.73 -0.97
C PRO A 181 12.85 -10.34 0.27
N GLU A 182 12.97 -9.04 0.52
CA GLU A 182 13.57 -8.49 1.75
C GLU A 182 12.54 -8.32 2.86
N HIS A 183 11.25 -8.28 2.50
CA HIS A 183 10.16 -8.01 3.42
C HIS A 183 8.91 -8.79 3.03
N LEU A 184 8.12 -9.21 4.01
CA LEU A 184 6.82 -9.83 3.83
C LEU A 184 5.80 -9.18 4.78
N SER A 185 4.65 -8.79 4.24
CA SER A 185 3.47 -8.42 5.01
C SER A 185 2.50 -9.61 4.99
N CYS A 186 2.18 -10.17 6.16
CA CYS A 186 1.29 -11.33 6.30
C CYS A 186 0.07 -10.91 7.11
N TYR A 187 -1.02 -10.54 6.43
CA TYR A 187 -2.23 -10.04 7.05
C TYR A 187 -3.27 -11.15 7.23
N GLY A 188 -3.85 -11.29 8.42
CA GLY A 188 -5.10 -12.02 8.59
C GLY A 188 -6.25 -11.29 7.88
N LEU A 189 -7.12 -12.02 7.21
CA LEU A 189 -8.28 -11.42 6.56
C LEU A 189 -9.23 -10.83 7.60
N ILE A 190 -9.46 -9.53 7.53
CA ILE A 190 -10.54 -8.86 8.27
C ILE A 190 -11.68 -8.59 7.28
N PRO A 191 -12.86 -9.21 7.45
CA PRO A 191 -14.00 -8.93 6.60
C PRO A 191 -14.56 -7.53 6.85
N GLU A 192 -14.38 -6.62 5.91
CA GLU A 192 -14.82 -5.23 6.03
C GLU A 192 -16.26 -5.06 5.55
N GLU A 193 -17.08 -4.42 6.40
CA GLU A 193 -18.48 -4.14 6.11
C GLU A 193 -18.63 -3.32 4.80
N GLY A 194 -19.65 -3.63 4.02
CA GLY A 194 -19.89 -2.97 2.74
C GLY A 194 -19.17 -3.60 1.55
N THR A 195 -18.21 -4.50 1.78
CA THR A 195 -17.51 -5.22 0.71
C THR A 195 -18.34 -6.40 0.16
N PRO A 196 -18.12 -6.79 -1.11
CA PRO A 196 -18.75 -8.00 -1.65
C PRO A 196 -18.41 -9.28 -0.87
N LEU A 197 -17.16 -9.40 -0.38
CA LEU A 197 -16.72 -10.55 0.39
C LEU A 197 -17.45 -10.63 1.73
N TYR A 198 -17.61 -9.50 2.45
CA TYR A 198 -18.38 -9.45 3.68
C TYR A 198 -19.83 -9.92 3.47
N ARG A 199 -20.48 -9.48 2.39
CA ARG A 199 -21.84 -9.88 2.04
C ARG A 199 -21.95 -11.39 1.81
N ASP A 200 -20.99 -11.99 1.10
CA ASP A 200 -20.99 -13.43 0.84
C ASP A 200 -20.79 -14.27 2.11
N LEU A 201 -19.99 -13.75 3.06
CA LEU A 201 -19.85 -14.36 4.39
C LEU A 201 -21.15 -14.26 5.19
N GLN A 202 -21.82 -13.10 5.20
CA GLN A 202 -23.08 -12.90 5.91
C GLN A 202 -24.22 -13.76 5.35
N THR A 203 -24.21 -14.05 4.05
CA THR A 203 -25.21 -14.92 3.39
C THR A 203 -24.86 -16.41 3.43
N GLY A 204 -23.72 -16.77 4.02
CA GLY A 204 -23.26 -18.16 4.09
C GLY A 204 -22.77 -18.74 2.75
N GLN A 205 -22.57 -17.91 1.74
CA GLN A 205 -21.97 -18.33 0.47
C GLN A 205 -20.47 -18.61 0.59
N LEU A 206 -19.81 -17.96 1.53
CA LEU A 206 -18.42 -18.21 1.90
C LEU A 206 -18.36 -18.48 3.40
N THR A 207 -17.35 -19.27 3.82
CA THR A 207 -17.07 -19.58 5.22
C THR A 207 -15.57 -19.37 5.47
N LEU A 208 -15.23 -18.67 6.52
CA LEU A 208 -13.85 -18.51 6.98
C LEU A 208 -13.33 -19.84 7.55
N PRO A 209 -12.01 -20.06 7.57
CA PRO A 209 -11.40 -21.10 8.40
C PRO A 209 -11.84 -20.95 9.85
N ASP A 210 -11.76 -22.02 10.63
CA ASP A 210 -11.96 -21.91 12.08
C ASP A 210 -10.79 -21.16 12.76
N GLU A 211 -11.01 -20.69 13.97
CA GLU A 211 -10.02 -19.91 14.73
C GLU A 211 -8.73 -20.71 15.01
N ASP A 212 -8.83 -22.03 15.16
CA ASP A 212 -7.67 -22.89 15.36
C ASP A 212 -6.81 -23.00 14.11
N ASP A 213 -7.44 -23.10 12.93
CA ASP A 213 -6.71 -23.10 11.65
C ASP A 213 -6.09 -21.73 11.34
N GLU A 214 -6.79 -20.63 11.61
CA GLU A 214 -6.23 -19.29 11.48
C GLU A 214 -5.03 -19.10 12.41
N ARG A 215 -5.14 -19.56 13.67
CA ARG A 215 -4.04 -19.54 14.61
C ARG A 215 -2.84 -20.38 14.13
N ARG A 216 -3.09 -21.59 13.60
CA ARG A 216 -2.03 -22.44 13.01
C ARG A 216 -1.35 -21.77 11.81
N MET A 217 -2.09 -21.03 10.99
CA MET A 217 -1.51 -20.26 9.88
C MET A 217 -0.58 -19.17 10.40
N TYR A 218 -0.98 -18.46 11.46
CA TYR A 218 -0.14 -17.44 12.08
C TYR A 218 1.12 -18.04 12.72
N ASP A 219 0.99 -19.10 13.50
CA ASP A 219 2.13 -19.78 14.13
C ASP A 219 3.09 -20.34 13.06
N LEU A 220 2.57 -20.93 11.98
CA LEU A 220 3.36 -21.36 10.83
C LEU A 220 4.13 -20.20 10.20
N THR A 221 3.52 -19.01 10.12
CA THR A 221 4.20 -17.81 9.59
C THR A 221 5.40 -17.46 10.44
N LEU A 222 5.24 -17.41 11.77
CA LEU A 222 6.32 -17.10 12.70
C LEU A 222 7.50 -18.08 12.54
N ASP A 223 7.20 -19.38 12.54
CA ASP A 223 8.22 -20.42 12.47
C ASP A 223 8.96 -20.43 11.12
N LEU A 224 8.21 -20.41 10.02
CA LEU A 224 8.80 -20.52 8.69
C LEU A 224 9.63 -19.29 8.32
N LEU A 225 9.13 -18.10 8.66
CA LEU A 225 9.84 -16.86 8.36
C LEU A 225 11.09 -16.70 9.24
N ALA A 226 11.04 -17.08 10.53
CA ALA A 226 12.20 -17.09 11.39
C ALA A 226 13.30 -18.05 10.86
N GLN A 227 12.93 -19.26 10.43
CA GLN A 227 13.84 -20.22 9.80
C GLN A 227 14.42 -19.70 8.47
N SER A 228 13.70 -18.82 7.78
CA SER A 228 14.13 -18.20 6.51
C SER A 228 14.91 -16.90 6.69
N GLY A 229 15.26 -16.53 7.95
CA GLY A 229 16.09 -15.36 8.27
C GLY A 229 15.33 -14.02 8.34
N PHE A 230 14.00 -14.08 8.43
CA PHE A 230 13.17 -12.90 8.69
C PHE A 230 12.96 -12.71 10.18
N ARG A 231 12.76 -11.45 10.59
CA ARG A 231 12.34 -11.08 11.94
C ARG A 231 11.00 -10.37 11.88
N GLN A 232 10.08 -10.77 12.74
CA GLN A 232 8.87 -9.98 12.97
C GLN A 232 9.26 -8.68 13.68
N TYR A 233 8.81 -7.53 13.17
CA TYR A 233 9.06 -6.25 13.81
C TYR A 233 7.77 -5.52 14.25
N GLU A 234 6.62 -5.99 13.77
CA GLU A 234 5.28 -5.66 14.26
C GLU A 234 4.31 -6.81 13.91
N ILE A 235 3.02 -6.69 14.21
CA ILE A 235 2.06 -7.80 14.20
C ILE A 235 2.02 -8.56 12.85
N SER A 236 2.03 -7.83 11.74
CA SER A 236 1.82 -8.40 10.39
C SER A 236 3.07 -8.36 9.51
N ASN A 237 4.12 -7.66 9.94
CA ASN A 237 5.26 -7.38 9.06
C ASN A 237 6.55 -8.04 9.53
N PHE A 238 7.23 -8.65 8.56
CA PHE A 238 8.44 -9.43 8.71
C PHE A 238 9.50 -8.94 7.72
N ALA A 239 10.72 -8.79 8.17
CA ALA A 239 11.81 -8.32 7.32
C ALA A 239 13.11 -9.06 7.58
N ARG A 240 13.97 -9.11 6.58
CA ARG A 240 15.40 -9.39 6.81
C ARG A 240 15.98 -8.24 7.64
N PRO A 241 16.96 -8.50 8.53
CA PRO A 241 17.56 -7.45 9.36
C PRO A 241 18.02 -6.23 8.53
N GLY A 242 17.56 -5.04 8.90
CA GLY A 242 17.86 -3.79 8.21
C GLY A 242 16.98 -3.50 6.97
N CYS A 243 15.95 -4.34 6.72
CA CYS A 243 15.01 -4.16 5.62
C CYS A 243 13.57 -3.87 6.11
N GLU A 244 13.41 -3.57 7.40
CA GLU A 244 12.15 -3.16 7.99
C GLU A 244 11.60 -1.91 7.26
N CYS A 245 10.28 -1.81 7.10
CA CYS A 245 9.65 -0.61 6.54
C CYS A 245 9.64 0.51 7.58
N ARG A 246 10.47 1.52 7.37
CA ARG A 246 10.61 2.67 8.29
C ARG A 246 9.33 3.47 8.41
N HIS A 247 8.61 3.64 7.32
CA HIS A 247 7.32 4.32 7.31
C HIS A 247 6.28 3.60 8.18
N ASN A 248 6.24 2.26 8.12
CA ASN A 248 5.36 1.47 8.96
C ASN A 248 5.75 1.54 10.46
N ILE A 249 7.04 1.49 10.75
CA ILE A 249 7.54 1.69 12.13
C ILE A 249 7.13 3.06 12.67
N GLY A 250 7.20 4.10 11.84
CA GLY A 250 6.80 5.45 12.22
C GLY A 250 5.34 5.54 12.67
N TYR A 251 4.41 4.84 12.03
CA TYR A 251 3.02 4.77 12.47
C TYR A 251 2.88 4.14 13.87
N TRP A 252 3.60 3.04 14.14
CA TRP A 252 3.61 2.42 15.46
C TRP A 252 4.23 3.33 16.54
N GLN A 253 5.21 4.13 16.18
CA GLN A 253 5.87 5.10 17.06
C GLN A 253 5.13 6.43 17.13
N GLN A 254 4.00 6.58 16.45
CA GLN A 254 3.22 7.82 16.39
C GLN A 254 4.04 9.01 15.86
N VAL A 255 4.95 8.76 14.92
CA VAL A 255 5.68 9.83 14.24
C VAL A 255 4.67 10.72 13.50
N PRO A 256 4.78 12.06 13.60
CA PRO A 256 3.91 12.96 12.83
C PRO A 256 4.02 12.69 11.33
N TYR A 257 2.87 12.60 10.67
CA TYR A 257 2.81 12.38 9.23
C TYR A 257 1.75 13.25 8.56
N ILE A 258 1.99 13.57 7.30
CA ILE A 258 1.04 14.23 6.44
C ILE A 258 0.57 13.28 5.34
N GLY A 259 -0.74 13.14 5.18
CA GLY A 259 -1.34 12.41 4.08
C GLY A 259 -1.92 13.38 3.04
N LEU A 260 -1.67 13.14 1.77
CA LEU A 260 -2.18 13.90 0.63
C LEU A 260 -3.04 13.01 -0.26
N GLY A 261 -4.11 13.56 -0.81
CA GLY A 261 -5.02 12.85 -1.68
C GLY A 261 -6.31 12.38 -1.01
N VAL A 262 -7.21 11.79 -1.78
CA VAL A 262 -8.52 11.33 -1.32
C VAL A 262 -8.37 10.31 -0.19
N SER A 263 -9.20 10.42 0.85
CA SER A 263 -9.19 9.56 2.04
C SER A 263 -7.87 9.53 2.85
N ALA A 264 -6.85 10.26 2.44
CA ALA A 264 -5.58 10.29 3.16
C ALA A 264 -5.74 10.90 4.56
N ALA A 265 -5.18 10.23 5.56
CA ALA A 265 -5.11 10.73 6.93
C ALA A 265 -3.81 11.46 7.20
N SER A 266 -3.83 12.38 8.15
CA SER A 266 -2.65 13.07 8.68
C SER A 266 -2.67 13.01 10.19
N TYR A 267 -1.48 12.99 10.83
CA TYR A 267 -1.30 13.10 12.28
C TYR A 267 -0.28 14.17 12.54
N LEU A 268 -0.74 15.34 12.96
CA LEU A 268 0.05 16.57 12.97
C LEU A 268 0.04 17.23 14.34
N PRO A 269 1.11 17.98 14.69
CA PRO A 269 1.11 18.84 15.88
C PRO A 269 0.00 19.90 15.81
N ALA A 270 -0.66 20.15 16.93
CA ALA A 270 -1.67 21.18 17.11
C ALA A 270 -1.41 21.93 18.42
N LYS A 271 -2.14 23.04 18.66
CA LYS A 271 -1.95 23.89 19.83
C LYS A 271 -1.99 23.14 21.17
N ASN A 272 -2.83 22.11 21.27
CA ASN A 272 -3.06 21.36 22.52
C ASN A 272 -2.67 19.87 22.38
N GLY A 273 -1.64 19.52 21.63
CA GLY A 273 -1.20 18.14 21.42
C GLY A 273 -1.16 17.76 19.95
N MET A 274 -1.64 16.56 19.64
CA MET A 274 -1.68 16.04 18.26
C MET A 274 -3.12 16.00 17.75
N ILE A 275 -3.27 16.20 16.45
CA ILE A 275 -4.59 16.14 15.76
C ILE A 275 -4.51 15.13 14.62
N ARG A 276 -5.59 14.34 14.49
CA ARG A 276 -5.79 13.49 13.30
C ARG A 276 -6.80 14.16 12.37
N LEU A 277 -6.46 14.27 11.10
CA LEU A 277 -7.29 14.86 10.05
C LEU A 277 -7.42 13.85 8.92
N THR A 278 -8.59 13.79 8.28
CA THR A 278 -8.81 12.90 7.14
C THR A 278 -9.44 13.68 5.99
N ASN A 279 -8.96 13.43 4.79
CA ASN A 279 -9.54 13.94 3.56
C ASN A 279 -10.85 13.20 3.21
N PRO A 280 -11.76 13.81 2.42
CA PRO A 280 -12.98 13.16 1.97
C PRO A 280 -12.72 11.82 1.28
N ARG A 281 -13.58 10.83 1.53
CA ARG A 281 -13.45 9.45 0.98
C ARG A 281 -13.85 9.32 -0.49
N THR A 282 -14.48 10.32 -1.09
CA THR A 282 -14.90 10.26 -2.50
C THR A 282 -14.14 11.27 -3.35
N LEU A 283 -13.79 10.88 -4.57
CA LEU A 283 -13.04 11.74 -5.50
C LEU A 283 -13.75 13.10 -5.76
N PRO A 284 -15.08 13.16 -6.03
CA PRO A 284 -15.74 14.45 -6.23
C PRO A 284 -15.72 15.36 -4.99
N ALA A 285 -15.86 14.81 -3.79
CA ALA A 285 -15.80 15.59 -2.55
C ALA A 285 -14.38 16.11 -2.29
N TYR A 286 -13.34 15.28 -2.55
CA TYR A 286 -11.96 15.69 -2.44
C TYR A 286 -11.62 16.83 -3.42
N LEU A 287 -11.97 16.69 -4.68
CA LEU A 287 -11.71 17.74 -5.69
C LEU A 287 -12.40 19.07 -5.31
N ARG A 288 -13.66 19.04 -4.83
CA ARG A 288 -14.34 20.23 -4.32
C ARG A 288 -13.64 20.83 -3.11
N MET A 289 -13.19 20.01 -2.15
CA MET A 289 -12.45 20.49 -0.98
C MET A 289 -11.19 21.27 -1.40
N VAL A 290 -10.42 20.74 -2.33
CA VAL A 290 -9.19 21.40 -2.80
C VAL A 290 -9.50 22.70 -3.55
N GLN A 291 -10.51 22.70 -4.44
CA GLN A 291 -10.92 23.87 -5.21
C GLN A 291 -11.47 25.02 -4.34
N SER A 292 -12.22 24.68 -3.28
CA SER A 292 -12.80 25.65 -2.37
C SER A 292 -11.88 26.05 -1.21
N GLN A 293 -10.68 25.44 -1.12
CA GLN A 293 -9.75 25.60 0.01
C GLN A 293 -10.39 25.32 1.39
N ILE A 294 -11.44 24.50 1.43
CA ILE A 294 -12.08 24.05 2.67
C ILE A 294 -11.11 23.13 3.43
N GLY A 295 -11.00 23.31 4.74
CA GLY A 295 -10.12 22.49 5.58
C GLY A 295 -10.56 21.02 5.65
N ARG A 296 -9.65 20.18 6.16
CA ARG A 296 -9.87 18.73 6.40
C ARG A 296 -10.81 18.51 7.58
N ALA A 297 -11.52 17.38 7.58
CA ALA A 297 -12.32 16.96 8.73
C ALA A 297 -11.43 16.45 9.87
N HIS A 298 -11.84 16.74 11.11
CA HIS A 298 -11.28 16.11 12.30
C HIS A 298 -11.79 14.69 12.44
N VAL A 299 -10.94 13.76 12.90
CA VAL A 299 -11.28 12.37 13.21
C VAL A 299 -10.98 12.10 14.68
#